data_e36bc0cb7fc34d791b00e385f2bfd164
#
_entry.id   e36bc0cb7fc34d791b00e385f2bfd164
#
_cell.length_a   1.000
_cell.length_b   1.000
_cell.length_c   1.000
_cell.angle_alpha   90.00
_cell.angle_beta   90.00
_cell.angle_gamma   90.00
#
_symmetry.space_group_name_H-M   'P 1'
#
loop_
_entity.id
_entity.type
_entity.pdbx_description
1 polymer ?
#
loop_
_entity_poly.entity_id
_entity_poly.type
_entity_poly.pdbx_seq_one_letter_code
_entity_poly.pdbx_strand_id
1 'polypeptide(L)'
;SISYDGMFSLDNFATDPTLALNDASYNGGGLLLNAYASTVAATDRYDTNSTFVVTGVAQSAIEKLMQYTTLDQARDGSAFLMVNNELFVYVGFVDNGNGQVTFPKLYRGVLDTVPGNHAANDRVWFISSADGLVPNLLSVGTTGYVKLLDQTTSATLPIGSATAFSASVTNRAGLPLPPQYLTLAGSRTPAPQTGATSIAVAWRNRSRADTALRVYGDTTDNRESGTQTRIRWRVGAGGYTTVTTTGNSTTLNVTGLVGTLEVIVDSQIISNSKYSTYSESLTMTLN
;
A
#
# COMPACT_ATOMS: atom_id res chain seq x y z
N SER A 1 -34.17 -6.27 -3.88
CA SER A 1 -32.73 -6.48 -3.69
C SER A 1 -32.07 -6.43 -5.06
N ILE A 2 -31.06 -5.63 -5.21
CA ILE A 2 -30.23 -5.61 -6.43
C ILE A 2 -29.01 -6.46 -6.09
N SER A 3 -28.78 -7.49 -6.87
CA SER A 3 -27.58 -8.31 -6.83
C SER A 3 -26.80 -8.18 -8.15
N TYR A 4 -25.62 -8.74 -8.23
CA TYR A 4 -24.83 -8.75 -9.45
C TYR A 4 -23.96 -10.00 -9.54
N ASP A 5 -23.69 -10.43 -10.76
CA ASP A 5 -22.69 -11.45 -11.05
C ASP A 5 -21.44 -10.78 -11.63
N GLY A 6 -20.27 -11.13 -11.11
CA GLY A 6 -18.99 -10.72 -11.67
C GLY A 6 -18.50 -11.72 -12.70
N MET A 7 -18.38 -11.31 -13.96
CA MET A 7 -17.86 -12.15 -15.04
C MET A 7 -16.43 -11.75 -15.37
N PHE A 8 -15.57 -12.73 -15.57
CA PHE A 8 -14.14 -12.54 -15.86
C PHE A 8 -13.79 -13.06 -17.25
N SER A 9 -12.88 -12.36 -17.96
CA SER A 9 -12.37 -12.76 -19.26
C SER A 9 -10.93 -12.29 -19.47
N LEU A 10 -10.19 -13.02 -20.31
CA LEU A 10 -8.83 -12.65 -20.76
C LEU A 10 -8.81 -12.08 -22.18
N ASP A 11 -9.91 -12.16 -22.92
CA ASP A 11 -10.04 -11.77 -24.32
C ASP A 11 -11.10 -10.69 -24.54
N ASN A 12 -11.41 -9.92 -23.50
CA ASN A 12 -12.44 -8.87 -23.52
C ASN A 12 -13.84 -9.39 -23.92
N PHE A 13 -14.18 -10.58 -23.42
CA PHE A 13 -15.48 -11.21 -23.64
C PHE A 13 -15.79 -11.59 -25.12
N ALA A 14 -14.74 -11.86 -25.89
CA ALA A 14 -14.90 -12.38 -27.24
C ALA A 14 -15.29 -13.88 -27.28
N THR A 15 -14.90 -14.63 -26.25
CA THR A 15 -15.31 -16.01 -25.99
C THR A 15 -16.13 -16.11 -24.71
N ASP A 16 -16.55 -17.30 -24.34
CA ASP A 16 -17.39 -17.53 -23.17
C ASP A 16 -16.68 -17.10 -21.88
N PRO A 17 -17.23 -16.13 -21.13
CA PRO A 17 -16.64 -15.67 -19.90
C PRO A 17 -16.83 -16.67 -18.75
N THR A 18 -15.89 -16.69 -17.83
CA THR A 18 -16.01 -17.46 -16.61
C THR A 18 -16.70 -16.63 -15.52
N LEU A 19 -17.66 -17.21 -14.81
CA LEU A 19 -18.21 -16.60 -13.60
C LEU A 19 -17.10 -16.49 -12.56
N ALA A 20 -16.71 -15.27 -12.21
CA ALA A 20 -15.60 -15.01 -11.30
C ALA A 20 -16.05 -14.75 -9.87
N LEU A 21 -17.21 -14.14 -9.69
CA LEU A 21 -17.73 -13.72 -8.40
C LEU A 21 -19.23 -13.98 -8.34
N ASN A 22 -19.67 -14.65 -7.30
CA ASN A 22 -21.07 -14.78 -6.98
C ASN A 22 -21.41 -13.80 -5.86
N ASP A 23 -22.53 -13.10 -5.97
CA ASP A 23 -23.02 -12.03 -5.08
C ASP A 23 -22.96 -12.33 -3.57
N ALA A 24 -23.01 -13.57 -3.20
CA ALA A 24 -23.16 -13.97 -1.79
C ALA A 24 -21.99 -13.60 -0.87
N SER A 25 -20.86 -13.17 -1.39
CA SER A 25 -19.63 -12.99 -0.60
C SER A 25 -19.10 -11.57 -0.52
N TYR A 26 -19.65 -10.61 -1.29
CA TYR A 26 -19.12 -9.26 -1.33
C TYR A 26 -19.89 -8.28 -0.43
N ASN A 27 -19.35 -7.97 0.74
CA ASN A 27 -19.97 -7.08 1.73
C ASN A 27 -19.22 -5.76 1.90
N GLY A 28 -18.84 -5.27 0.84
CA GLY A 28 -18.02 -4.40 0.77
C GLY A 28 -17.46 -3.13 1.07
N GLY A 29 -18.05 -2.31 1.78
CA GLY A 29 -17.43 -1.02 2.08
C GLY A 29 -18.40 0.09 2.40
N GLY A 30 -17.93 1.31 2.27
CA GLY A 30 -18.67 2.52 2.53
C GLY A 30 -18.03 3.72 1.84
N LEU A 31 -18.28 4.89 2.36
CA LEU A 31 -17.69 6.15 1.90
C LEU A 31 -16.94 6.81 3.06
N LEU A 32 -15.83 7.46 2.79
CA LEU A 32 -15.18 8.31 3.79
C LEU A 32 -16.12 9.43 4.22
N LEU A 33 -16.35 9.54 5.52
CA LEU A 33 -17.22 10.60 6.05
C LEU A 33 -16.57 11.98 5.88
N ASN A 34 -15.27 12.06 6.14
CA ASN A 34 -14.48 13.28 6.03
C ASN A 34 -13.26 13.03 5.14
N ALA A 35 -12.68 14.10 4.62
CA ALA A 35 -11.40 14.00 3.97
C ALA A 35 -10.35 13.44 4.95
N TYR A 36 -9.55 12.48 4.47
CA TYR A 36 -8.47 11.90 5.23
C TYR A 36 -7.14 12.38 4.65
N ALA A 37 -6.55 13.34 5.34
CA ALA A 37 -5.19 13.77 5.12
C ALA A 37 -4.40 13.36 6.36
N SER A 38 -3.52 12.40 6.23
CA SER A 38 -2.68 11.99 7.35
C SER A 38 -1.73 13.13 7.71
N THR A 39 -1.71 13.49 8.99
CA THR A 39 -0.72 14.40 9.55
C THR A 39 0.60 13.71 9.86
N VAL A 40 0.63 12.40 9.72
CA VAL A 40 1.82 11.57 9.92
C VAL A 40 2.77 11.81 8.74
N ALA A 41 4.03 12.08 9.04
CA ALA A 41 5.06 12.26 8.01
C ALA A 41 5.02 11.09 7.02
N ALA A 42 5.29 11.36 5.74
CA ALA A 42 5.28 10.33 4.68
C ALA A 42 6.19 9.14 4.99
N THR A 43 7.14 9.32 5.90
CA THR A 43 8.05 8.30 6.43
C THR A 43 7.44 7.47 7.55
N ASP A 44 6.34 7.89 8.15
CA ASP A 44 5.64 7.15 9.20
C ASP A 44 4.28 6.70 8.67
N ARG A 45 4.17 5.42 8.37
CA ARG A 45 2.97 4.84 7.79
C ARG A 45 1.99 4.31 8.83
N TYR A 46 2.34 4.38 10.11
CA TYR A 46 1.44 3.99 11.19
C TYR A 46 0.73 5.22 11.74
N ASP A 47 -0.52 5.36 11.39
CA ASP A 47 -1.36 6.47 11.81
C ASP A 47 -2.26 6.07 12.98
N THR A 48 -2.00 6.69 14.15
CA THR A 48 -2.83 6.54 15.35
C THR A 48 -3.53 7.85 15.72
N ASN A 49 -3.27 8.92 15.00
CA ASN A 49 -3.69 10.27 15.35
C ASN A 49 -4.85 10.77 14.49
N SER A 50 -5.02 10.20 13.31
CA SER A 50 -6.08 10.62 12.38
C SER A 50 -7.32 9.75 12.57
N THR A 51 -8.48 10.39 12.49
CA THR A 51 -9.76 9.69 12.55
C THR A 51 -10.19 9.29 11.14
N PHE A 52 -10.15 8.01 10.84
CA PHE A 52 -10.64 7.45 9.59
C PHE A 52 -12.03 6.88 9.82
N VAL A 53 -13.06 7.60 9.38
CA VAL A 53 -14.47 7.22 9.57
C VAL A 53 -15.09 6.87 8.24
N VAL A 54 -15.73 5.71 8.18
CA VAL A 54 -16.46 5.22 7.01
C VAL A 54 -17.94 5.20 7.33
N THR A 55 -18.77 5.69 6.42
CA THR A 55 -20.23 5.73 6.55
C THR A 55 -20.90 4.91 5.43
N GLY A 56 -22.16 4.57 5.61
CA GLY A 56 -22.91 3.74 4.66
C GLY A 56 -22.48 2.27 4.68
N VAL A 57 -21.91 1.81 5.79
CA VAL A 57 -21.48 0.42 5.97
C VAL A 57 -22.66 -0.45 6.33
N ALA A 58 -22.86 -1.54 5.58
CA ALA A 58 -23.89 -2.52 5.90
C ALA A 58 -23.56 -3.29 7.19
N GLN A 59 -24.58 -3.68 7.97
CA GLN A 59 -24.41 -4.41 9.23
C GLN A 59 -23.62 -5.72 9.02
N SER A 60 -23.85 -6.43 7.94
CA SER A 60 -23.12 -7.66 7.59
C SER A 60 -21.62 -7.41 7.35
N ALA A 61 -21.26 -6.24 6.81
CA ALA A 61 -19.88 -5.86 6.65
C ALA A 61 -19.21 -5.53 8.00
N ILE A 62 -19.92 -4.89 8.92
CA ILE A 62 -19.43 -4.62 10.28
C ILE A 62 -19.16 -5.94 11.01
N GLU A 63 -20.09 -6.90 10.94
CA GLU A 63 -19.92 -8.22 11.54
C GLU A 63 -18.70 -8.97 10.98
N LYS A 64 -18.43 -8.83 9.68
CA LYS A 64 -17.22 -9.38 9.06
C LYS A 64 -15.94 -8.72 9.57
N LEU A 65 -15.93 -7.41 9.76
CA LEU A 65 -14.81 -6.68 10.34
C LEU A 65 -14.48 -7.14 11.77
N MET A 66 -15.48 -7.56 12.55
CA MET A 66 -15.29 -8.07 13.91
C MET A 66 -14.37 -9.28 13.99
N GLN A 67 -14.18 -10.00 12.89
CA GLN A 67 -13.28 -11.16 12.82
C GLN A 67 -11.81 -10.78 12.80
N TYR A 68 -11.46 -9.52 12.48
CA TYR A 68 -10.10 -9.06 12.22
C TYR A 68 -9.77 -7.83 13.08
N THR A 69 -9.45 -8.05 14.34
CA THR A 69 -9.29 -6.95 15.31
C THR A 69 -7.93 -6.89 15.99
N THR A 70 -7.08 -7.91 15.81
CA THR A 70 -5.78 -7.98 16.49
C THR A 70 -4.63 -7.49 15.62
N LEU A 71 -3.54 -7.06 16.27
CA LEU A 71 -2.30 -6.68 15.58
C LEU A 71 -1.70 -7.83 14.76
N ASP A 72 -1.81 -9.07 15.25
CA ASP A 72 -1.27 -10.23 14.54
C ASP A 72 -2.06 -10.50 13.27
N GLN A 73 -3.39 -10.40 13.31
CA GLN A 73 -4.22 -10.49 12.11
C GLN A 73 -3.93 -9.36 11.11
N ALA A 74 -3.64 -8.17 11.60
CA ALA A 74 -3.19 -7.07 10.74
C ALA A 74 -1.83 -7.39 10.08
N ARG A 75 -0.91 -7.95 10.82
CA ARG A 75 0.41 -8.36 10.29
C ARG A 75 0.32 -9.49 9.27
N ASP A 76 -0.59 -10.41 9.46
CA ASP A 76 -0.83 -11.54 8.54
C ASP A 76 -1.54 -11.11 7.24
N GLY A 77 -2.00 -9.87 7.16
CA GLY A 77 -2.71 -9.36 6.00
C GLY A 77 -4.06 -10.01 5.78
N SER A 78 -4.73 -10.39 6.87
CA SER A 78 -6.04 -11.05 6.80
C SER A 78 -7.14 -10.12 6.32
N ALA A 79 -6.99 -8.81 6.52
CA ALA A 79 -7.97 -7.81 6.11
C ALA A 79 -7.34 -6.48 5.73
N PHE A 80 -7.85 -5.89 4.68
CA PHE A 80 -7.41 -4.61 4.14
C PHE A 80 -8.57 -3.64 3.98
N LEU A 81 -8.26 -2.35 4.04
CA LEU A 81 -9.09 -1.31 3.45
C LEU A 81 -8.40 -0.82 2.19
N MET A 82 -9.16 -0.54 1.16
CA MET A 82 -8.66 0.10 -0.05
C MET A 82 -9.43 1.38 -0.31
N VAL A 83 -8.70 2.48 -0.51
CA VAL A 83 -9.26 3.76 -0.93
C VAL A 83 -8.47 4.23 -2.13
N ASN A 84 -9.13 4.42 -3.26
CA ASN A 84 -8.48 4.70 -4.53
C ASN A 84 -7.41 3.63 -4.84
N ASN A 85 -6.13 4.02 -4.87
CA ASN A 85 -5.01 3.12 -5.14
C ASN A 85 -4.16 2.82 -3.89
N GLU A 86 -4.61 3.19 -2.70
CA GLU A 86 -3.91 2.93 -1.44
C GLU A 86 -4.56 1.78 -0.69
N LEU A 87 -3.73 0.85 -0.21
CA LEU A 87 -4.12 -0.20 0.71
C LEU A 87 -3.70 0.17 2.13
N PHE A 88 -4.61 -0.10 3.05
CA PHE A 88 -4.43 0.07 4.48
C PHE A 88 -4.63 -1.27 5.18
N VAL A 89 -3.93 -1.45 6.28
CA VAL A 89 -4.25 -2.49 7.28
C VAL A 89 -4.70 -1.78 8.54
N TYR A 90 -5.79 -2.22 9.12
CA TYR A 90 -6.33 -1.64 10.35
C TYR A 90 -6.07 -2.55 11.56
N VAL A 91 -5.96 -1.92 12.73
CA VAL A 91 -5.85 -2.61 14.02
C VAL A 91 -7.03 -2.18 14.89
N GLY A 92 -8.05 -3.02 14.90
CA GLY A 92 -9.31 -2.72 15.56
C GLY A 92 -10.16 -1.67 14.85
N PHE A 93 -11.40 -1.59 15.25
CA PHE A 93 -12.36 -0.59 14.78
C PHE A 93 -13.37 -0.30 15.89
N VAL A 94 -14.12 0.78 15.73
CA VAL A 94 -15.23 1.16 16.60
C VAL A 94 -16.48 1.24 15.74
N ASP A 95 -17.50 0.46 16.07
CA ASP A 95 -18.84 0.62 15.51
C ASP A 95 -19.52 1.81 16.21
N ASN A 96 -19.75 2.88 15.46
CA ASN A 96 -20.41 4.07 15.97
C ASN A 96 -21.93 3.98 15.88
N GLY A 97 -22.48 2.88 15.36
CA GLY A 97 -23.89 2.72 15.00
C GLY A 97 -24.26 3.43 13.71
N ASN A 98 -25.50 3.24 13.26
CA ASN A 98 -26.07 3.88 12.05
C ASN A 98 -25.23 3.67 10.77
N GLY A 99 -24.53 2.54 10.65
CA GLY A 99 -23.68 2.25 9.51
C GLY A 99 -22.39 3.09 9.45
N GLN A 100 -21.92 3.56 10.58
CA GLN A 100 -20.63 4.26 10.68
C GLN A 100 -19.61 3.44 11.46
N VAL A 101 -18.39 3.37 10.93
CA VAL A 101 -17.26 2.66 11.53
C VAL A 101 -16.04 3.58 11.57
N THR A 102 -15.39 3.66 12.73
CA THR A 102 -14.12 4.37 12.91
C THR A 102 -12.97 3.38 12.99
N PHE A 103 -11.89 3.66 12.27
CA PHE A 103 -10.63 2.92 12.32
C PHE A 103 -9.56 3.78 13.02
N PRO A 104 -9.30 3.57 14.32
CA PRO A 104 -8.44 4.44 15.11
C PRO A 104 -6.94 4.22 14.85
N LYS A 105 -6.59 3.10 14.25
CA LYS A 105 -5.19 2.70 14.01
C LYS A 105 -5.08 2.09 12.63
N LEU A 106 -4.26 2.71 11.78
CA LEU A 106 -4.07 2.30 10.40
C LEU A 106 -2.58 2.21 10.06
N TYR A 107 -2.21 1.17 9.32
CA TYR A 107 -0.95 1.13 8.60
C TYR A 107 -1.23 1.49 7.14
N ARG A 108 -0.54 2.49 6.64
CA ARG A 108 -0.72 3.07 5.31
C ARG A 108 0.23 2.47 4.28
N GLY A 109 -0.17 2.52 3.02
CA GLY A 109 0.69 2.14 1.91
C GLY A 109 1.16 0.69 1.98
N VAL A 110 0.29 -0.20 2.43
CA VAL A 110 0.58 -1.63 2.55
C VAL A 110 0.75 -2.25 1.17
N LEU A 111 1.49 -3.34 1.05
CA LEU A 111 1.82 -4.00 -0.22
C LEU A 111 2.36 -3.01 -1.27
N ASP A 112 3.17 -2.07 -0.82
CA ASP A 112 3.87 -1.11 -1.68
C ASP A 112 2.94 -0.12 -2.41
N THR A 113 1.74 0.12 -1.88
CA THR A 113 0.89 1.21 -2.34
C THR A 113 1.40 2.55 -1.80
N VAL A 114 1.18 3.62 -2.56
CA VAL A 114 1.65 4.95 -2.19
C VAL A 114 0.63 5.65 -1.32
N PRO A 115 1.00 6.07 -0.10
CA PRO A 115 0.12 6.89 0.74
C PRO A 115 -0.26 8.21 0.05
N GLY A 116 -1.54 8.56 0.10
CA GLY A 116 -2.07 9.77 -0.50
C GLY A 116 -3.10 10.47 0.38
N ASN A 117 -3.58 11.63 -0.05
CA ASN A 117 -4.75 12.27 0.54
C ASN A 117 -6.02 11.70 -0.10
N HIS A 118 -7.03 11.47 0.72
CA HIS A 118 -8.32 10.98 0.27
C HIS A 118 -9.41 12.01 0.56
N ALA A 119 -10.30 12.23 -0.39
CA ALA A 119 -11.40 13.18 -0.24
C ALA A 119 -12.55 12.59 0.57
N ALA A 120 -13.38 13.44 1.16
CA ALA A 120 -14.67 13.01 1.66
C ALA A 120 -15.48 12.38 0.51
N ASN A 121 -16.22 11.34 0.82
CA ASN A 121 -16.97 10.49 -0.11
C ASN A 121 -16.13 9.61 -1.05
N ASP A 122 -14.80 9.55 -0.90
CA ASP A 122 -14.04 8.49 -1.56
C ASP A 122 -14.53 7.11 -1.10
N ARG A 123 -14.65 6.19 -2.05
CA ARG A 123 -15.09 4.82 -1.77
C ARG A 123 -14.04 4.07 -0.96
N VAL A 124 -14.46 3.47 0.14
CA VAL A 124 -13.67 2.55 0.95
C VAL A 124 -14.15 1.13 0.70
N TRP A 125 -13.24 0.26 0.31
CA TRP A 125 -13.49 -1.15 0.09
C TRP A 125 -12.93 -1.95 1.26
N PHE A 126 -13.70 -2.89 1.79
CA PHE A 126 -13.26 -3.86 2.79
C PHE A 126 -12.87 -5.15 2.07
N ILE A 127 -11.62 -5.53 2.18
CA ILE A 127 -11.05 -6.69 1.47
C ILE A 127 -10.51 -7.65 2.52
N SER A 128 -10.91 -8.90 2.48
CA SER A 128 -10.35 -9.94 3.34
C SER A 128 -9.70 -11.03 2.49
N SER A 129 -8.79 -11.78 3.09
CA SER A 129 -8.17 -12.94 2.44
C SER A 129 -9.19 -14.05 2.11
N ALA A 130 -10.38 -14.03 2.75
CA ALA A 130 -11.48 -14.94 2.48
C ALA A 130 -12.39 -14.47 1.33
N ASP A 131 -12.25 -13.22 0.86
CA ASP A 131 -13.01 -12.72 -0.28
C ASP A 131 -12.46 -13.36 -1.55
N GLY A 132 -13.40 -13.85 -2.37
CA GLY A 132 -13.07 -14.65 -3.56
C GLY A 132 -12.02 -13.98 -4.45
N LEU A 133 -10.93 -14.67 -4.61
CA LEU A 133 -9.90 -14.31 -5.58
C LEU A 133 -10.38 -14.75 -6.96
N VAL A 134 -10.03 -13.99 -7.99
CA VAL A 134 -10.15 -14.46 -9.37
C VAL A 134 -9.43 -15.81 -9.46
N PRO A 135 -10.11 -16.91 -9.82
CA PRO A 135 -9.53 -18.26 -9.70
C PRO A 135 -8.39 -18.55 -10.68
N ASN A 136 -8.02 -17.60 -11.51
CA ASN A 136 -7.01 -17.75 -12.54
C ASN A 136 -5.70 -17.10 -12.15
N LEU A 137 -4.61 -17.87 -12.23
CA LEU A 137 -3.26 -17.34 -12.16
C LEU A 137 -2.98 -16.52 -13.43
N LEU A 138 -2.88 -15.21 -13.28
CA LEU A 138 -2.58 -14.32 -14.38
C LEU A 138 -1.06 -14.16 -14.54
N SER A 139 -0.57 -14.34 -15.77
CA SER A 139 0.82 -14.07 -16.10
C SER A 139 1.07 -12.56 -16.20
N VAL A 140 2.31 -12.17 -15.95
CA VAL A 140 2.76 -10.77 -16.14
C VAL A 140 2.55 -10.34 -17.59
N GLY A 141 2.01 -9.15 -17.78
CA GLY A 141 1.64 -8.61 -19.09
C GLY A 141 0.25 -9.00 -19.57
N THR A 142 -0.44 -9.90 -18.85
CA THR A 142 -1.84 -10.22 -19.17
C THR A 142 -2.77 -9.09 -18.72
N THR A 143 -3.77 -8.78 -19.53
CA THR A 143 -4.88 -7.89 -19.15
C THR A 143 -6.10 -8.75 -18.83
N GLY A 144 -6.60 -8.63 -17.63
CA GLY A 144 -7.89 -9.21 -17.23
C GLY A 144 -9.03 -8.20 -17.42
N TYR A 145 -10.19 -8.69 -17.78
CA TYR A 145 -11.41 -7.91 -17.96
C TYR A 145 -12.49 -8.42 -17.03
N VAL A 146 -13.25 -7.50 -16.44
CA VAL A 146 -14.36 -7.83 -15.53
C VAL A 146 -15.58 -7.05 -15.99
N LYS A 147 -16.73 -7.71 -16.06
CA LYS A 147 -18.04 -7.10 -16.19
C LYS A 147 -18.90 -7.43 -15.00
N LEU A 148 -19.66 -6.46 -14.53
CA LEU A 148 -20.69 -6.65 -13.52
C LEU A 148 -22.05 -6.70 -14.20
N LEU A 149 -22.79 -7.76 -13.99
CA LEU A 149 -24.13 -7.97 -14.54
C LEU A 149 -25.15 -7.72 -13.45
N ASP A 150 -25.79 -6.57 -13.48
CA ASP A 150 -26.85 -6.23 -12.54
C ASP A 150 -28.00 -7.24 -12.65
N GLN A 151 -28.47 -7.72 -11.53
CA GLN A 151 -29.59 -8.65 -11.44
C GLN A 151 -30.75 -8.02 -10.68
N THR A 152 -31.93 -8.19 -11.23
CA THR A 152 -33.21 -7.92 -10.57
C THR A 152 -33.97 -9.22 -10.40
N THR A 153 -35.09 -9.19 -9.69
CA THR A 153 -35.97 -10.37 -9.53
C THR A 153 -36.52 -10.90 -10.86
N SER A 154 -36.47 -10.12 -11.93
CA SER A 154 -37.10 -10.44 -13.23
C SER A 154 -36.12 -10.49 -14.40
N ALA A 155 -34.90 -9.99 -14.25
CA ALA A 155 -33.93 -9.93 -15.36
C ALA A 155 -32.48 -9.77 -14.89
N THR A 156 -31.55 -10.29 -15.69
CA THR A 156 -30.11 -10.03 -15.58
C THR A 156 -29.66 -9.18 -16.76
N LEU A 157 -28.80 -8.20 -16.53
CA LEU A 157 -28.23 -7.37 -17.59
C LEU A 157 -27.47 -8.26 -18.60
N PRO A 158 -27.79 -8.20 -19.90
CA PRO A 158 -27.04 -8.96 -20.90
C PRO A 158 -25.56 -8.58 -20.90
N ILE A 159 -24.66 -9.56 -20.99
CA ILE A 159 -23.21 -9.34 -20.96
C ILE A 159 -22.71 -8.35 -22.02
N GLY A 160 -23.34 -8.32 -23.19
CA GLY A 160 -23.03 -7.36 -24.24
C GLY A 160 -23.33 -5.90 -23.88
N SER A 161 -24.26 -5.67 -22.95
CA SER A 161 -24.66 -4.34 -22.47
C SER A 161 -23.85 -3.84 -21.28
N ALA A 162 -23.13 -4.72 -20.59
CA ALA A 162 -22.32 -4.35 -19.43
C ALA A 162 -20.99 -3.75 -19.87
N THR A 163 -20.56 -2.70 -19.16
CA THR A 163 -19.24 -2.07 -19.38
C THR A 163 -18.13 -2.97 -18.84
N ALA A 164 -17.09 -3.20 -19.65
CA ALA A 164 -15.91 -3.91 -19.20
C ALA A 164 -14.95 -3.00 -18.44
N PHE A 165 -14.50 -3.46 -17.28
CA PHE A 165 -13.37 -2.89 -16.57
C PHE A 165 -12.15 -3.75 -16.84
N SER A 166 -10.98 -3.15 -17.05
CA SER A 166 -9.75 -3.88 -17.34
C SER A 166 -8.65 -3.52 -16.36
N ALA A 167 -7.82 -4.52 -16.03
CA ALA A 167 -6.62 -4.33 -15.25
C ALA A 167 -5.50 -5.20 -15.82
N SER A 168 -4.31 -4.61 -15.98
CA SER A 168 -3.13 -5.33 -16.47
C SER A 168 -2.24 -5.77 -15.31
N VAL A 169 -1.72 -6.99 -15.40
CA VAL A 169 -0.76 -7.53 -14.44
C VAL A 169 0.62 -6.94 -14.73
N THR A 170 1.03 -5.95 -13.95
CA THR A 170 2.24 -5.15 -14.18
C THR A 170 3.50 -5.71 -13.53
N ASN A 171 3.46 -6.94 -13.01
CA ASN A 171 4.58 -7.57 -12.28
C ASN A 171 4.98 -6.85 -10.99
N ARG A 172 4.05 -6.19 -10.33
CA ARG A 172 4.35 -5.53 -9.06
C ARG A 172 4.86 -6.53 -8.01
N ALA A 173 4.27 -7.72 -7.95
CA ALA A 173 4.73 -8.81 -7.08
C ALA A 173 6.16 -9.28 -7.41
N GLY A 174 6.68 -8.97 -8.58
CA GLY A 174 8.06 -9.24 -8.99
C GLY A 174 9.06 -8.13 -8.64
N LEU A 175 8.60 -7.00 -8.09
CA LEU A 175 9.47 -5.90 -7.66
C LEU A 175 9.82 -6.06 -6.16
N PRO A 176 11.02 -5.64 -5.73
CA PRO A 176 11.39 -5.73 -4.33
C PRO A 176 10.56 -4.73 -3.50
N LEU A 177 10.32 -5.04 -2.24
CA LEU A 177 9.71 -4.09 -1.33
C LEU A 177 10.69 -2.94 -1.03
N PRO A 178 10.22 -1.69 -0.90
CA PRO A 178 11.08 -0.57 -0.54
C PRO A 178 11.62 -0.74 0.88
N PRO A 179 12.81 -0.18 1.17
CA PRO A 179 13.28 -0.06 2.53
C PRO A 179 12.29 0.75 3.37
N GLN A 180 12.36 0.61 4.67
CA GLN A 180 11.54 1.36 5.60
C GLN A 180 12.37 1.93 6.74
N TYR A 181 11.79 2.85 7.50
CA TYR A 181 12.39 3.39 8.71
C TYR A 181 13.72 4.11 8.46
N LEU A 182 13.77 4.89 7.37
CA LEU A 182 14.93 5.70 7.05
C LEU A 182 15.24 6.69 8.18
N THR A 183 16.52 6.77 8.56
CA THR A 183 17.02 7.73 9.55
C THR A 183 18.25 8.44 9.00
N LEU A 184 18.39 9.72 9.37
CA LEU A 184 19.62 10.52 9.16
C LEU A 184 20.16 10.92 10.53
N ALA A 185 21.46 10.68 10.77
CA ALA A 185 22.10 10.90 12.06
C ALA A 185 21.30 10.24 13.23
N GLY A 186 20.74 9.05 12.98
CA GLY A 186 19.96 8.28 13.97
C GLY A 186 18.54 8.76 14.21
N SER A 187 18.04 9.77 13.48
CA SER A 187 16.70 10.34 13.66
C SER A 187 15.87 10.31 12.37
N ARG A 188 14.55 10.12 12.53
CA ARG A 188 13.55 10.26 11.46
C ARG A 188 13.08 11.71 11.27
N THR A 189 13.32 12.55 12.28
CA THR A 189 13.13 13.99 12.27
C THR A 189 14.47 14.64 12.58
N PRO A 190 15.43 14.57 11.64
CA PRO A 190 16.81 14.96 11.93
C PRO A 190 16.94 16.47 12.18
N ALA A 191 17.61 16.81 13.27
CA ALA A 191 17.97 18.20 13.57
C ALA A 191 19.03 18.71 12.58
N PRO A 192 19.10 20.03 12.31
CA PRO A 192 20.18 20.63 11.55
C PRO A 192 21.56 20.26 12.09
N GLN A 193 22.52 20.04 11.22
CA GLN A 193 23.91 19.70 11.57
C GLN A 193 24.85 20.82 11.16
N THR A 194 25.71 21.25 12.07
CA THR A 194 26.71 22.32 11.81
C THR A 194 28.12 21.72 11.75
N GLY A 195 28.86 22.02 10.70
CA GLY A 195 30.24 21.56 10.51
C GLY A 195 30.35 20.04 10.36
N ALA A 196 29.28 19.34 10.00
CA ALA A 196 29.33 17.91 9.82
C ALA A 196 30.24 17.54 8.62
N THR A 197 31.12 16.58 8.81
CA THR A 197 31.93 15.99 7.73
C THR A 197 31.27 14.72 7.16
N SER A 198 30.40 14.10 7.94
CA SER A 198 29.70 12.88 7.52
C SER A 198 28.32 12.79 8.17
N ILE A 199 27.39 12.13 7.48
CA ILE A 199 26.05 11.82 7.98
C ILE A 199 25.82 10.30 7.89
N ALA A 200 25.51 9.69 9.03
CA ALA A 200 25.06 8.31 9.08
C ALA A 200 23.63 8.20 8.53
N VAL A 201 23.43 7.27 7.61
CA VAL A 201 22.13 6.94 7.02
C VAL A 201 21.84 5.49 7.35
N ALA A 202 20.70 5.21 7.93
CA ALA A 202 20.30 3.84 8.23
C ALA A 202 18.81 3.62 7.89
N TRP A 203 18.47 2.38 7.58
CA TRP A 203 17.12 1.94 7.22
C TRP A 203 16.92 0.50 7.65
N ARG A 204 15.71 -0.01 7.47
CA ARG A 204 15.40 -1.45 7.60
C ARG A 204 15.05 -2.03 6.26
N ASN A 205 15.63 -3.17 5.95
CA ASN A 205 15.31 -3.90 4.73
C ASN A 205 14.01 -4.67 4.89
N ARG A 206 13.35 -4.94 3.77
CA ARG A 206 12.11 -5.73 3.71
C ARG A 206 12.28 -6.85 2.69
N SER A 207 11.61 -7.97 2.95
CA SER A 207 11.64 -9.13 2.05
C SER A 207 10.22 -9.57 1.70
N ARG A 208 9.96 -9.85 0.42
CA ARG A 208 8.72 -10.46 -0.06
C ARG A 208 8.60 -11.93 0.36
N ALA A 209 9.75 -12.58 0.64
CA ALA A 209 9.78 -13.97 1.10
C ALA A 209 9.37 -14.13 2.56
N ASP A 210 9.20 -13.04 3.30
CA ASP A 210 8.67 -13.09 4.65
C ASP A 210 7.18 -13.43 4.60
N THR A 211 6.78 -14.42 5.35
CA THR A 211 5.39 -14.92 5.38
C THR A 211 4.43 -13.95 6.07
N ALA A 212 4.92 -13.08 6.94
CA ALA A 212 4.12 -12.01 7.56
C ALA A 212 4.09 -10.78 6.68
N LEU A 213 2.92 -10.19 6.52
CA LEU A 213 2.76 -8.90 5.86
C LEU A 213 3.51 -7.86 6.67
N ARG A 214 4.59 -7.34 6.09
CA ARG A 214 5.43 -6.36 6.79
C ARG A 214 4.72 -5.02 6.79
N VAL A 215 4.02 -4.74 7.89
CA VAL A 215 3.50 -3.41 8.16
C VAL A 215 4.65 -2.49 8.56
N TYR A 216 4.49 -1.22 8.25
CA TYR A 216 5.46 -0.21 8.62
C TYR A 216 5.64 -0.16 10.15
N GLY A 217 6.86 0.01 10.62
CA GLY A 217 7.17 -0.01 12.06
C GLY A 217 7.53 -1.39 12.61
N ASP A 218 7.48 -2.44 11.80
CA ASP A 218 8.04 -3.74 12.20
C ASP A 218 9.54 -3.59 12.47
N THR A 219 10.01 -4.21 13.57
CA THR A 219 11.41 -4.14 13.98
C THR A 219 12.32 -5.06 13.19
N THR A 220 11.77 -5.96 12.38
CA THR A 220 12.57 -6.88 11.58
C THR A 220 13.29 -6.16 10.44
N ASP A 221 14.56 -6.50 10.28
CA ASP A 221 15.43 -6.08 9.21
C ASP A 221 15.87 -7.34 8.45
N ASN A 222 15.20 -7.64 7.36
CA ASN A 222 15.43 -8.83 6.57
C ASN A 222 15.50 -8.46 5.08
N ARG A 223 16.72 -8.49 4.54
CA ARG A 223 16.94 -8.19 3.14
C ARG A 223 16.55 -9.40 2.27
N GLU A 224 15.76 -9.15 1.24
CA GLU A 224 15.45 -10.17 0.23
C GLU A 224 16.73 -10.59 -0.52
N SER A 225 16.91 -11.90 -0.69
CA SER A 225 18.05 -12.45 -1.43
C SER A 225 18.07 -11.90 -2.87
N GLY A 226 19.24 -11.57 -3.38
CA GLY A 226 19.40 -11.02 -4.73
C GLY A 226 19.04 -9.52 -4.86
N THR A 227 18.78 -8.84 -3.74
CA THR A 227 18.54 -7.38 -3.73
C THR A 227 19.65 -6.60 -3.07
N GLN A 228 19.70 -5.32 -3.37
CA GLN A 228 20.53 -4.32 -2.71
C GLN A 228 19.72 -3.05 -2.49
N THR A 229 20.15 -2.19 -1.56
CA THR A 229 19.58 -0.86 -1.40
C THR A 229 20.36 0.14 -2.22
N ARG A 230 19.64 0.96 -2.99
CA ARG A 230 20.19 2.13 -3.68
C ARG A 230 19.90 3.37 -2.85
N ILE A 231 20.94 4.13 -2.56
CA ILE A 231 20.87 5.40 -1.85
C ILE A 231 21.21 6.50 -2.84
N ARG A 232 20.30 7.43 -3.05
CA ARG A 232 20.51 8.63 -3.84
C ARG A 232 20.48 9.83 -2.91
N TRP A 233 21.45 10.70 -3.02
CA TRP A 233 21.51 11.88 -2.17
C TRP A 233 22.06 13.09 -2.90
N ARG A 234 21.66 14.26 -2.46
CA ARG A 234 22.18 15.56 -2.94
C ARG A 234 22.08 16.61 -1.86
N VAL A 235 22.82 17.71 -2.03
CA VAL A 235 22.67 18.93 -1.24
C VAL A 235 22.23 20.06 -2.15
N GLY A 236 21.16 20.75 -1.76
CA GLY A 236 20.53 21.79 -2.59
C GLY A 236 19.92 21.23 -3.89
N ALA A 237 20.02 22.01 -4.98
CA ALA A 237 19.44 21.69 -6.29
C ALA A 237 20.38 20.88 -7.21
N GLY A 238 21.50 20.38 -6.70
CA GLY A 238 22.48 19.62 -7.49
C GLY A 238 21.97 18.25 -7.96
N GLY A 239 22.76 17.59 -8.81
CA GLY A 239 22.52 16.22 -9.23
C GLY A 239 22.65 15.22 -8.07
N TYR A 240 21.96 14.08 -8.17
CA TYR A 240 22.08 13.02 -7.17
C TYR A 240 23.39 12.25 -7.31
N THR A 241 24.07 12.05 -6.19
CA THR A 241 25.10 11.03 -6.03
C THR A 241 24.39 9.71 -5.65
N THR A 242 24.82 8.60 -6.24
CA THR A 242 24.22 7.28 -6.01
C THR A 242 25.24 6.34 -5.39
N VAL A 243 24.82 5.64 -4.33
CA VAL A 243 25.56 4.56 -3.67
C VAL A 243 24.66 3.36 -3.58
N THR A 244 25.20 2.14 -3.71
CA THR A 244 24.47 0.89 -3.49
C THR A 244 25.15 0.05 -2.42
N THR A 245 24.35 -0.65 -1.60
CA THR A 245 24.87 -1.54 -0.56
C THR A 245 23.91 -2.70 -0.30
N THR A 246 24.46 -3.80 0.17
CA THR A 246 23.68 -4.93 0.68
C THR A 246 23.45 -4.84 2.20
N GLY A 247 23.99 -3.83 2.86
CA GLY A 247 23.76 -3.54 4.28
C GLY A 247 22.43 -2.83 4.53
N ASN A 248 22.26 -2.36 5.74
CA ASN A 248 21.14 -1.57 6.23
C ASN A 248 21.55 -0.15 6.67
N SER A 249 22.78 0.23 6.36
CA SER A 249 23.32 1.56 6.67
C SER A 249 24.46 1.95 5.73
N THR A 250 24.72 3.24 5.65
CA THR A 250 25.90 3.84 4.99
C THR A 250 26.24 5.17 5.64
N THR A 251 27.41 5.71 5.30
CA THR A 251 27.83 7.04 5.72
C THR A 251 28.08 7.90 4.50
N LEU A 252 27.45 9.06 4.46
CA LEU A 252 27.63 10.04 3.39
C LEU A 252 28.73 11.02 3.78
N ASN A 253 29.68 11.28 2.89
CA ASN A 253 30.65 12.36 3.07
C ASN A 253 30.00 13.68 2.65
N VAL A 254 29.83 14.59 3.60
CA VAL A 254 29.21 15.91 3.41
C VAL A 254 30.19 17.06 3.74
N THR A 255 31.50 16.79 3.78
CA THR A 255 32.52 17.75 4.14
C THR A 255 32.41 19.01 3.29
N GLY A 256 32.25 20.16 3.94
CA GLY A 256 32.15 21.46 3.28
C GLY A 256 30.85 21.72 2.52
N LEU A 257 29.86 20.84 2.63
CA LEU A 257 28.54 21.01 2.01
C LEU A 257 27.61 21.76 2.97
N VAL A 258 26.88 22.73 2.43
CA VAL A 258 25.92 23.58 3.15
C VAL A 258 24.62 23.62 2.36
N GLY A 259 23.48 23.55 3.07
CA GLY A 259 22.15 23.57 2.47
C GLY A 259 21.29 22.35 2.86
N THR A 260 20.22 22.10 2.13
CA THR A 260 19.35 20.96 2.39
C THR A 260 19.92 19.69 1.80
N LEU A 261 20.33 18.76 2.64
CA LEU A 261 20.63 17.38 2.27
C LEU A 261 19.30 16.65 2.05
N GLU A 262 19.12 16.07 0.89
CA GLU A 262 18.01 15.15 0.56
C GLU A 262 18.60 13.75 0.35
N VAL A 263 18.01 12.75 1.00
CA VAL A 263 18.40 11.35 0.89
C VAL A 263 17.16 10.52 0.51
N ILE A 264 17.29 9.72 -0.52
CA ILE A 264 16.25 8.82 -1.03
C ILE A 264 16.81 7.42 -1.05
N VAL A 265 16.06 6.44 -0.49
CA VAL A 265 16.44 5.03 -0.51
C VAL A 265 15.36 4.20 -1.17
N ASP A 266 15.76 3.28 -2.04
CA ASP A 266 14.91 2.28 -2.67
C ASP A 266 15.64 0.93 -2.76
N SER A 267 14.87 -0.15 -2.93
CA SER A 267 15.42 -1.48 -3.14
C SER A 267 15.59 -1.77 -4.63
N GLN A 268 16.64 -2.47 -4.99
CA GLN A 268 16.96 -2.86 -6.35
C GLN A 268 17.24 -4.36 -6.45
N ILE A 269 16.66 -5.02 -7.44
CA ILE A 269 17.06 -6.38 -7.83
C ILE A 269 18.38 -6.28 -8.60
N ILE A 270 19.41 -6.99 -8.12
CA ILE A 270 20.77 -6.91 -8.69
C ILE A 270 20.81 -7.43 -10.13
N SER A 271 20.12 -8.54 -10.40
CA SER A 271 20.21 -9.25 -11.69
C SER A 271 19.60 -8.50 -12.88
N ASN A 272 18.63 -7.62 -12.66
CA ASN A 272 17.91 -6.94 -13.74
C ASN A 272 17.70 -5.44 -13.52
N SER A 273 18.26 -4.89 -12.45
CA SER A 273 18.19 -3.47 -12.09
C SER A 273 16.78 -2.92 -11.94
N LYS A 274 15.78 -3.77 -11.62
CA LYS A 274 14.42 -3.30 -11.30
C LYS A 274 14.38 -2.79 -9.87
N TYR A 275 13.65 -1.72 -9.67
CA TYR A 275 13.53 -1.00 -8.40
C TYR A 275 12.17 -1.21 -7.76
N SER A 276 12.09 -1.01 -6.44
CA SER A 276 10.82 -0.90 -5.74
C SER A 276 9.98 0.24 -6.32
N THR A 277 8.66 0.09 -6.29
CA THR A 277 7.72 1.10 -6.82
C THR A 277 7.70 2.38 -6.00
N TYR A 278 8.11 2.28 -4.74
CA TYR A 278 8.19 3.37 -3.79
C TYR A 278 9.60 3.52 -3.24
N SER A 279 9.96 4.72 -2.81
CA SER A 279 11.21 5.02 -2.12
C SER A 279 10.92 5.80 -0.83
N GLU A 280 11.70 5.56 0.21
CA GLU A 280 11.70 6.39 1.41
C GLU A 280 12.62 7.61 1.19
N SER A 281 12.23 8.76 1.71
CA SER A 281 13.07 9.98 1.63
C SER A 281 13.04 10.75 2.93
N LEU A 282 14.17 11.36 3.25
CA LEU A 282 14.31 12.32 4.34
C LEU A 282 15.17 13.51 3.90
N THR A 283 14.94 14.63 4.56
CA THR A 283 15.76 15.85 4.39
C THR A 283 16.35 16.29 5.71
N MET A 284 17.53 16.95 5.65
CA MET A 284 18.23 17.52 6.79
C MET A 284 18.93 18.80 6.36
N THR A 285 18.99 19.80 7.24
CA THR A 285 19.77 21.02 6.97
C THR A 285 21.22 20.83 7.41
N LEU A 286 22.17 21.18 6.54
CA LEU A 286 23.60 21.30 6.82
C LEU A 286 23.97 22.78 6.88
N ASN A 287 24.60 23.21 7.98
CA ASN A 287 25.03 24.59 8.24
C ASN A 287 26.56 24.71 8.28
#